data_d0c36d042007d9a19fc5e2f1e7d5ccb9
#
_entry.id   d0c36d042007d9a19fc5e2f1e7d5ccb9
#
_cell.length_a   1.000
_cell.length_b   1.000
_cell.length_c   1.000
_cell.angle_alpha   90.00
_cell.angle_beta   90.00
_cell.angle_gamma   90.00
#
_symmetry.space_group_name_H-M   'P 1'
#
loop_
_entity.id
_entity.type
_entity.pdbx_description
1 polymer ?
#
loop_
_entity_poly.entity_id
_entity_poly.type
_entity_poly.pdbx_seq_one_letter_code
_entity_poly.pdbx_strand_id
1 'polypeptide(L)'
;MTHPDPEHVLAHLTFWRKEISQQLAEWIEHCEGAVAVDRNSKVVWISKPYLEALGLSRQQDALGRHILELTPHSQMPEVLETGRPILLDIWTVRDRSFVISRVPFKDEQGQVVGAVGFVLYESSQHIQPLLAKFSRLQAELGCTRSALLLARSNKCAQ
;
A
#
# COMPACT_ATOMS: atom_id res chain seq x y z
N MET A 1 -17.77 -9.18 27.46
CA MET A 1 -16.54 -9.10 26.68
C MET A 1 -15.74 -7.91 27.24
N THR A 2 -14.80 -8.20 28.12
CA THR A 2 -13.93 -7.19 28.71
C THR A 2 -12.89 -6.79 27.67
N HIS A 3 -12.89 -5.51 27.27
CA HIS A 3 -11.80 -4.93 26.48
C HIS A 3 -10.49 -5.11 27.27
N PRO A 4 -9.40 -5.57 26.65
CA PRO A 4 -8.11 -5.62 27.31
C PRO A 4 -7.68 -4.18 27.68
N ASP A 5 -7.14 -4.05 28.87
CA ASP A 5 -6.65 -2.79 29.41
C ASP A 5 -5.57 -2.22 28.46
N PRO A 6 -5.71 -0.98 27.97
CA PRO A 6 -4.77 -0.37 27.04
C PRO A 6 -3.35 -0.26 27.62
N GLU A 7 -3.17 -0.14 28.93
CA GLU A 7 -1.84 -0.13 29.54
C GLU A 7 -1.15 -1.49 29.47
N HIS A 8 -1.91 -2.58 29.60
CA HIS A 8 -1.37 -3.93 29.46
C HIS A 8 -0.94 -4.24 28.02
N VAL A 9 -1.72 -3.74 27.04
CA VAL A 9 -1.39 -3.85 25.63
C VAL A 9 -0.14 -3.06 25.27
N LEU A 10 0.01 -1.84 25.82
CA LEU A 10 1.18 -0.98 25.61
C LEU A 10 2.46 -1.56 26.22
N ALA A 11 2.39 -2.16 27.42
CA ALA A 11 3.53 -2.83 28.06
C ALA A 11 4.02 -4.03 27.22
N HIS A 12 3.10 -4.83 26.69
CA HIS A 12 3.43 -5.91 25.77
C HIS A 12 4.02 -5.41 24.44
N LEU A 13 3.48 -4.32 23.87
CA LEU A 13 4.00 -3.72 22.65
C LEU A 13 5.43 -3.17 22.84
N THR A 14 5.77 -2.64 24.02
CA THR A 14 7.14 -2.17 24.31
C THR A 14 8.13 -3.34 24.35
N PHE A 15 7.73 -4.48 24.94
CA PHE A 15 8.54 -5.69 24.94
C PHE A 15 8.77 -6.24 23.53
N TRP A 16 7.72 -6.30 22.71
CA TRP A 16 7.79 -6.83 21.34
C TRP A 16 8.41 -5.87 20.32
N ARG A 17 8.58 -4.60 20.67
CA ARG A 17 8.99 -3.56 19.71
C ARG A 17 10.33 -3.83 19.02
N LYS A 18 11.29 -4.35 19.75
CA LYS A 18 12.62 -4.66 19.20
C LYS A 18 12.60 -5.95 18.37
N GLU A 19 11.96 -6.98 18.88
CA GLU A 19 11.83 -8.28 18.23
C GLU A 19 10.99 -8.18 16.96
N ILE A 20 9.85 -7.46 17.02
CA ILE A 20 9.01 -7.20 15.85
C ILE A 20 9.76 -6.36 14.81
N SER A 21 10.56 -5.37 15.21
CA SER A 21 11.33 -4.56 14.26
C SER A 21 12.34 -5.39 13.47
N GLN A 22 13.02 -6.32 14.13
CA GLN A 22 13.96 -7.23 13.47
C GLN A 22 13.24 -8.22 12.55
N GLN A 23 12.15 -8.81 13.01
CA GLN A 23 11.34 -9.74 12.22
C GLN A 23 10.69 -9.06 11.01
N LEU A 24 10.21 -7.84 11.16
CA LEU A 24 9.68 -7.05 10.04
C LEU A 24 10.76 -6.71 9.03
N ALA A 25 11.97 -6.39 9.46
CA ALA A 25 13.09 -6.15 8.55
C ALA A 25 13.42 -7.41 7.74
N GLU A 26 13.47 -8.59 8.38
CA GLU A 26 13.64 -9.87 7.70
C GLU A 26 12.47 -10.17 6.74
N TRP A 27 11.25 -9.92 7.17
CA TRP A 27 10.07 -10.10 6.30
C TRP A 27 10.09 -9.21 5.06
N ILE A 28 10.49 -7.96 5.23
CA ILE A 28 10.62 -7.00 4.13
C ILE A 28 11.67 -7.48 3.11
N GLU A 29 12.74 -8.14 3.57
CA GLU A 29 13.74 -8.74 2.68
C GLU A 29 13.19 -9.95 1.90
N HIS A 30 12.20 -10.65 2.45
CA HIS A 30 11.56 -11.81 1.81
C HIS A 30 10.32 -11.45 0.99
N CYS A 31 9.82 -10.21 1.04
CA CYS A 31 8.77 -9.75 0.13
C CYS A 31 9.28 -9.71 -1.31
N GLU A 32 8.38 -9.90 -2.28
CA GLU A 32 8.69 -9.80 -3.72
C GLU A 32 9.17 -8.39 -4.13
N GLY A 33 9.09 -7.43 -3.23
CA GLY A 33 9.66 -6.10 -3.36
C GLY A 33 9.12 -5.15 -2.32
N ALA A 34 9.94 -4.21 -1.88
CA ALA A 34 9.51 -3.15 -0.98
C ALA A 34 10.31 -1.86 -1.22
N VAL A 35 9.67 -0.73 -0.95
CA VAL A 35 10.27 0.61 -1.04
C VAL A 35 9.78 1.46 0.11
N ALA A 36 10.68 2.19 0.76
CA ALA A 36 10.36 3.16 1.79
C ALA A 36 10.70 4.57 1.32
N VAL A 37 9.83 5.51 1.67
CA VAL A 37 9.99 6.93 1.35
C VAL A 37 9.90 7.78 2.62
N ASP A 38 10.59 8.92 2.61
CA ASP A 38 10.43 9.95 3.62
C ASP A 38 9.13 10.75 3.44
N ARG A 39 8.89 11.73 4.33
CA ARG A 39 7.72 12.63 4.25
C ARG A 39 7.65 13.47 2.97
N ASN A 40 8.75 13.62 2.25
CA ASN A 40 8.83 14.37 0.98
C ASN A 40 8.73 13.45 -0.24
N SER A 41 8.28 12.21 -0.06
CA SER A 41 8.18 11.19 -1.11
C SER A 41 9.52 10.81 -1.74
N LYS A 42 10.66 11.07 -1.06
CA LYS A 42 11.99 10.65 -1.51
C LYS A 42 12.30 9.26 -1.02
N VAL A 43 12.82 8.42 -1.90
CA VAL A 43 13.19 7.04 -1.58
C VAL A 43 14.36 7.05 -0.59
N VAL A 44 14.15 6.44 0.58
CA VAL A 44 15.16 6.28 1.63
C VAL A 44 15.69 4.84 1.71
N TRP A 45 14.91 3.89 1.22
CA TRP A 45 15.30 2.50 1.13
C TRP A 45 14.50 1.79 0.04
N ILE A 46 15.10 0.80 -0.61
CA ILE A 46 14.48 0.00 -1.67
C ILE A 46 15.09 -1.39 -1.67
N SER A 47 14.26 -2.42 -1.77
CA SER A 47 14.71 -3.80 -1.86
C SER A 47 15.27 -4.12 -3.25
N LYS A 48 16.13 -5.13 -3.32
CA LYS A 48 16.71 -5.59 -4.58
C LYS A 48 15.65 -6.08 -5.57
N PRO A 49 14.66 -6.91 -5.19
CA PRO A 49 13.60 -7.34 -6.11
C PRO A 49 12.79 -6.15 -6.68
N TYR A 50 12.53 -5.12 -5.87
CA TYR A 50 11.82 -3.93 -6.35
C TYR A 50 12.64 -3.12 -7.36
N LEU A 51 13.97 -2.99 -7.13
CA LEU A 51 14.90 -2.39 -8.08
C LEU A 51 14.87 -3.11 -9.43
N GLU A 52 14.94 -4.43 -9.40
CA GLU A 52 14.92 -5.28 -10.61
C GLU A 52 13.61 -5.12 -11.37
N ALA A 53 12.47 -5.04 -10.66
CA ALA A 53 11.16 -4.76 -11.28
C ALA A 53 11.12 -3.40 -11.98
N LEU A 54 11.82 -2.39 -11.45
CA LEU A 54 11.96 -1.07 -12.08
C LEU A 54 12.99 -1.04 -13.22
N GLY A 55 13.78 -2.11 -13.39
CA GLY A 55 14.88 -2.16 -14.36
C GLY A 55 16.11 -1.37 -13.93
N LEU A 56 16.26 -1.13 -12.63
CA LEU A 56 17.43 -0.48 -12.03
C LEU A 56 18.39 -1.52 -11.50
N SER A 57 19.70 -1.23 -11.57
CA SER A 57 20.73 -2.19 -11.16
C SER A 57 21.32 -1.89 -9.79
N ARG A 58 21.26 -0.63 -9.33
CA ARG A 58 21.89 -0.19 -8.08
C ARG A 58 20.93 0.63 -7.23
N GLN A 59 20.97 0.41 -5.91
CA GLN A 59 20.16 1.20 -4.98
C GLN A 59 20.41 2.70 -5.09
N GLN A 60 21.67 3.09 -5.33
CA GLN A 60 22.07 4.49 -5.50
C GLN A 60 21.33 5.21 -6.63
N ASP A 61 20.85 4.48 -7.64
CA ASP A 61 20.11 5.04 -8.75
C ASP A 61 18.65 5.39 -8.37
N ALA A 62 18.18 4.91 -7.22
CA ALA A 62 16.84 5.16 -6.68
C ALA A 62 16.85 6.05 -5.43
N LEU A 63 17.86 5.91 -4.57
CA LEU A 63 17.92 6.64 -3.30
C LEU A 63 17.93 8.15 -3.49
N GLY A 64 17.14 8.85 -2.68
CA GLY A 64 16.99 10.31 -2.71
C GLY A 64 16.13 10.85 -3.86
N ARG A 65 15.76 10.03 -4.83
CA ARG A 65 14.85 10.43 -5.92
C ARG A 65 13.40 10.45 -5.42
N HIS A 66 12.60 11.31 -6.01
CA HIS A 66 11.17 11.33 -5.74
C HIS A 66 10.51 10.06 -6.29
N ILE A 67 9.62 9.44 -5.52
CA ILE A 67 9.00 8.16 -5.89
C ILE A 67 8.27 8.21 -7.25
N LEU A 68 7.67 9.35 -7.59
CA LEU A 68 6.98 9.53 -8.87
C LEU A 68 7.92 9.57 -10.09
N GLU A 69 9.22 9.82 -9.89
CA GLU A 69 10.20 9.70 -10.98
C GLU A 69 10.49 8.24 -11.34
N LEU A 70 10.36 7.35 -10.36
CA LEU A 70 10.57 5.92 -10.52
C LEU A 70 9.27 5.19 -10.91
N THR A 71 8.17 5.62 -10.31
CA THR A 71 6.82 5.07 -10.49
C THR A 71 5.80 6.20 -10.63
N PRO A 72 5.56 6.72 -11.85
CA PRO A 72 4.74 7.91 -12.09
C PRO A 72 3.30 7.82 -11.57
N HIS A 73 2.75 6.61 -11.43
CA HIS A 73 1.40 6.38 -10.94
C HIS A 73 1.36 5.89 -9.48
N SER A 74 2.43 6.11 -8.74
CA SER A 74 2.47 5.73 -7.32
C SER A 74 1.51 6.56 -6.49
N GLN A 75 0.68 5.91 -5.68
CA GLN A 75 -0.19 6.54 -4.69
C GLN A 75 0.52 6.77 -3.34
N MET A 76 1.84 6.64 -3.30
CA MET A 76 2.62 6.88 -2.09
C MET A 76 2.45 8.32 -1.55
N PRO A 77 2.43 9.37 -2.39
CA PRO A 77 2.16 10.73 -1.93
C PRO A 77 0.78 10.87 -1.25
N GLU A 78 -0.25 10.20 -1.75
CA GLU A 78 -1.59 10.20 -1.15
C GLU A 78 -1.56 9.58 0.27
N VAL A 79 -0.82 8.49 0.44
CA VAL A 79 -0.65 7.85 1.76
C VAL A 79 0.06 8.78 2.74
N LEU A 80 1.07 9.52 2.27
CA LEU A 80 1.80 10.51 3.09
C LEU A 80 0.91 11.70 3.48
N GLU A 81 0.09 12.18 2.56
CA GLU A 81 -0.82 13.32 2.77
C GLU A 81 -1.98 12.95 3.71
N THR A 82 -2.64 11.83 3.43
CA THR A 82 -3.84 11.42 4.17
C THR A 82 -3.52 10.71 5.48
N GLY A 83 -2.33 10.13 5.62
CA GLY A 83 -1.94 9.28 6.72
C GLY A 83 -2.78 7.99 6.82
N ARG A 84 -3.41 7.57 5.71
CA ARG A 84 -4.23 6.36 5.61
C ARG A 84 -3.52 5.30 4.76
N PRO A 85 -3.54 4.03 5.17
CA PRO A 85 -2.98 2.97 4.35
C PRO A 85 -3.86 2.71 3.12
N ILE A 86 -3.21 2.31 2.02
CA ILE A 86 -3.86 1.73 0.84
C ILE A 86 -3.46 0.27 0.79
N LEU A 87 -4.42 -0.60 1.01
CA LEU A 87 -4.20 -2.03 1.12
C LEU A 87 -4.72 -2.77 -0.11
N LEU A 88 -3.96 -3.76 -0.57
CA LEU A 88 -4.35 -4.67 -1.65
C LEU A 88 -4.71 -3.94 -2.96
N ASP A 89 -3.92 -2.95 -3.32
CA ASP A 89 -4.03 -2.24 -4.59
C ASP A 89 -3.32 -3.00 -5.71
N ILE A 90 -3.77 -2.81 -6.95
CA ILE A 90 -3.17 -3.44 -8.13
C ILE A 90 -2.27 -2.43 -8.84
N TRP A 91 -1.01 -2.76 -8.92
CA TRP A 91 -0.01 -1.99 -9.62
C TRP A 91 0.47 -2.74 -10.87
N THR A 92 0.32 -2.11 -12.03
CA THR A 92 0.77 -2.71 -13.30
C THR A 92 1.97 -1.96 -13.84
N VAL A 93 3.02 -2.70 -14.13
CA VAL A 93 4.24 -2.18 -14.76
C VAL A 93 4.75 -3.18 -15.79
N ARG A 94 5.03 -2.71 -17.03
CA ARG A 94 5.58 -3.53 -18.12
C ARG A 94 4.87 -4.87 -18.31
N ASP A 95 3.55 -4.85 -18.42
CA ASP A 95 2.68 -6.04 -18.62
C ASP A 95 2.66 -7.04 -17.44
N ARG A 96 3.24 -6.67 -16.31
CA ARG A 96 3.17 -7.43 -15.05
C ARG A 96 2.28 -6.69 -14.06
N SER A 97 1.41 -7.41 -13.40
CA SER A 97 0.53 -6.86 -12.34
C SER A 97 0.94 -7.39 -10.98
N PHE A 98 1.01 -6.50 -10.02
CA PHE A 98 1.42 -6.79 -8.65
C PHE A 98 0.30 -6.38 -7.70
N VAL A 99 0.11 -7.15 -6.65
CA VAL A 99 -0.72 -6.76 -5.51
C VAL A 99 0.20 -6.08 -4.50
N ILE A 100 -0.07 -4.81 -4.23
CA ILE A 100 0.75 -3.98 -3.35
C ILE A 100 -0.07 -3.41 -2.20
N SER A 101 0.59 -3.14 -1.10
CA SER A 101 0.03 -2.39 0.02
C SER A 101 0.98 -1.26 0.41
N ARG A 102 0.44 -0.12 0.80
CA ARG A 102 1.20 1.06 1.23
C ARG A 102 0.74 1.47 2.60
N VAL A 103 1.67 1.63 3.52
CA VAL A 103 1.39 1.93 4.93
C VAL A 103 2.20 3.14 5.37
N PRO A 104 1.57 4.16 5.98
CA PRO A 104 2.30 5.30 6.54
C PRO A 104 2.99 4.93 7.85
N PHE A 105 4.17 5.51 8.07
CA PHE A 105 4.82 5.55 9.38
C PHE A 105 4.46 6.86 10.08
N LYS A 106 4.09 6.75 11.34
CA LYS A 106 3.77 7.90 12.20
C LYS A 106 4.70 7.92 13.40
N ASP A 107 5.08 9.13 13.82
CA ASP A 107 5.80 9.35 15.06
C ASP A 107 4.88 9.21 16.30
N GLU A 108 5.45 9.44 17.48
CA GLU A 108 4.72 9.39 18.76
C GLU A 108 3.64 10.46 18.86
N GLN A 109 3.74 11.54 18.10
CA GLN A 109 2.76 12.61 17.99
C GLN A 109 1.68 12.35 16.94
N GLY A 110 1.75 11.21 16.23
CA GLY A 110 0.82 10.83 15.19
C GLY A 110 1.06 11.50 13.83
N GLN A 111 2.18 12.22 13.68
CA GLN A 111 2.55 12.87 12.43
C GLN A 111 3.16 11.84 11.46
N VAL A 112 2.78 11.92 10.20
CA VAL A 112 3.36 11.05 9.16
C VAL A 112 4.81 11.45 8.90
N VAL A 113 5.74 10.52 9.11
CA VAL A 113 7.19 10.72 8.91
C VAL A 113 7.71 10.03 7.66
N GLY A 114 6.94 9.15 7.08
CA GLY A 114 7.28 8.39 5.89
C GLY A 114 6.21 7.35 5.56
N ALA A 115 6.47 6.54 4.55
CA ALA A 115 5.61 5.43 4.19
C ALA A 115 6.43 4.28 3.58
N VAL A 116 5.87 3.08 3.63
CA VAL A 116 6.44 1.89 3.00
C VAL A 116 5.42 1.25 2.09
N GLY A 117 5.85 0.83 0.91
CA GLY A 117 5.09 0.02 -0.01
C GLY A 117 5.68 -1.38 -0.10
N PHE A 118 4.84 -2.40 -0.03
CA PHE A 118 5.24 -3.80 -0.20
C PHE A 118 4.55 -4.40 -1.41
N VAL A 119 5.30 -5.15 -2.19
CA VAL A 119 4.76 -6.05 -3.20
C VAL A 119 4.48 -7.39 -2.53
N LEU A 120 3.20 -7.73 -2.39
CA LEU A 120 2.78 -8.98 -1.74
C LEU A 120 2.84 -10.16 -2.71
N TYR A 121 2.38 -9.96 -3.92
CA TYR A 121 2.38 -10.98 -4.96
C TYR A 121 2.60 -10.34 -6.33
N GLU A 122 3.40 -11.00 -7.14
CA GLU A 122 3.27 -10.86 -8.58
C GLU A 122 1.99 -11.59 -9.02
N SER A 123 1.11 -10.92 -9.74
CA SER A 123 -0.08 -11.53 -10.31
C SER A 123 0.34 -12.59 -11.31
N SER A 124 0.64 -13.79 -10.83
CA SER A 124 0.75 -14.96 -11.67
C SER A 124 -0.64 -15.34 -12.20
N GLN A 125 -0.71 -16.13 -13.26
CA GLN A 125 -1.94 -16.56 -13.93
C GLN A 125 -3.02 -17.12 -13.00
N HIS A 126 -2.67 -17.53 -11.79
CA HIS A 126 -3.57 -18.08 -10.78
C HIS A 126 -4.46 -17.04 -10.07
N ILE A 127 -4.05 -15.76 -10.03
CA ILE A 127 -4.82 -14.67 -9.39
C ILE A 127 -5.70 -13.94 -10.42
N GLN A 128 -5.39 -14.06 -11.72
CA GLN A 128 -6.16 -13.44 -12.80
C GLN A 128 -7.68 -13.71 -12.73
N PRO A 129 -8.16 -14.94 -12.46
CA PRO A 129 -9.60 -15.20 -12.34
C PRO A 129 -10.23 -14.49 -11.14
N LEU A 130 -9.48 -14.33 -10.04
CA LEU A 130 -9.94 -13.64 -8.83
C LEU A 130 -10.04 -12.13 -9.07
N LEU A 131 -9.03 -11.55 -9.71
CA LEU A 131 -8.99 -10.13 -10.08
C LEU A 131 -10.10 -9.79 -11.06
N ALA A 132 -10.33 -10.64 -12.08
CA ALA A 132 -11.43 -10.47 -13.04
C ALA A 132 -12.80 -10.52 -12.34
N LYS A 133 -13.00 -11.43 -11.38
CA LYS A 133 -14.22 -11.53 -10.59
C LYS A 133 -14.41 -10.30 -9.71
N PHE A 134 -13.35 -9.79 -9.09
CA PHE A 134 -13.40 -8.60 -8.24
C PHE A 134 -13.72 -7.34 -9.06
N SER A 135 -13.08 -7.15 -10.20
CA SER A 135 -13.35 -6.05 -11.12
C SER A 135 -14.80 -6.08 -11.65
N ARG A 136 -15.30 -7.27 -11.94
CA ARG A 136 -16.71 -7.45 -12.35
C ARG A 136 -17.67 -7.06 -11.24
N LEU A 137 -17.44 -7.49 -10.00
CA LEU A 137 -18.25 -7.13 -8.85
C LEU A 137 -18.24 -5.62 -8.58
N GLN A 138 -17.08 -4.96 -8.73
CA GLN A 138 -16.99 -3.51 -8.61
C GLN A 138 -17.77 -2.78 -9.70
N ALA A 139 -17.74 -3.27 -10.94
CA ALA A 139 -18.51 -2.70 -12.04
C ALA A 139 -20.02 -2.87 -11.80
N GLU A 140 -20.46 -4.03 -11.33
CA GLU A 140 -21.87 -4.30 -10.99
C GLU A 140 -22.35 -3.38 -9.85
N LEU A 141 -21.53 -3.17 -8.80
CA LEU A 141 -21.83 -2.23 -7.71
C LEU A 141 -21.89 -0.78 -8.19
N GLY A 142 -20.99 -0.39 -9.09
CA GLY A 142 -20.99 0.94 -9.71
C GLY A 142 -22.26 1.20 -10.54
N CYS A 143 -22.68 0.24 -11.35
CA CYS A 143 -23.93 0.31 -12.12
C CYS A 143 -25.15 0.40 -11.21
N THR A 144 -25.22 -0.40 -10.14
CA THR A 144 -26.33 -0.38 -9.19
C THR A 144 -26.45 0.95 -8.46
N ARG A 145 -25.31 1.56 -8.10
CA ARG A 145 -25.26 2.87 -7.44
C ARG A 145 -25.73 3.99 -8.37
N SER A 146 -25.36 3.95 -9.64
CA SER A 146 -25.81 4.92 -10.65
C SER A 146 -27.32 4.77 -10.95
N ALA A 147 -27.81 3.54 -11.04
CA ALA A 147 -29.26 3.27 -11.22
C ALA A 147 -30.11 3.78 -10.05
N LEU A 148 -29.62 3.61 -8.80
CA LEU A 148 -30.29 4.11 -7.59
C LEU A 148 -30.31 5.65 -7.54
N LEU A 149 -29.24 6.32 -8.00
CA LEU A 149 -29.20 7.79 -8.07
C LEU A 149 -30.16 8.33 -9.11
N LEU A 150 -30.28 7.69 -10.27
CA LEU A 150 -31.24 8.04 -11.31
C LEU A 150 -32.69 7.82 -10.88
N ALA A 151 -32.99 6.70 -10.18
CA ALA A 151 -34.33 6.43 -9.64
C ALA A 151 -34.75 7.43 -8.56
N ARG A 152 -33.82 7.95 -7.76
CA ARG A 152 -34.04 9.03 -6.79
C ARG A 152 -34.33 10.37 -7.46
N SER A 153 -33.60 10.69 -8.55
CA SER A 153 -33.78 11.94 -9.30
C SER A 153 -35.19 12.00 -9.95
N ASN A 154 -35.69 10.88 -10.48
CA ASN A 154 -37.02 10.82 -11.09
C ASN A 154 -38.15 10.90 -10.10
N LYS A 155 -37.94 10.62 -8.80
CA LYS A 155 -38.98 10.73 -7.75
C LYS A 155 -39.14 12.18 -7.23
N CYS A 156 -38.18 13.07 -7.48
CA CYS A 156 -38.28 14.49 -7.09
C CYS A 156 -38.86 15.38 -8.20
N ALA A 157 -39.25 14.81 -9.35
CA ALA A 157 -39.79 15.55 -10.51
C ALA A 157 -41.31 15.29 -10.72
N GLN A 158 -42.02 14.76 -9.72
CA GLN A 158 -43.48 14.69 -9.66
C GLN A 158 -43.97 15.47 -8.37
#